data_c8a1492bb633c0587e9115e8e4ba26d3
#
_entry.id   c8a1492bb633c0587e9115e8e4ba26d3
#
_cell.length_a   1.000
_cell.length_b   1.000
_cell.length_c   1.000
_cell.angle_alpha   90.00
_cell.angle_beta   90.00
_cell.angle_gamma   90.00
#
_symmetry.space_group_name_H-M   'P 1'
#
loop_
_entity.id
_entity.type
_entity.pdbx_description
1 polymer ?
#
loop_
_entity_poly.entity_id
_entity_poly.type
_entity_poly.pdbx_seq_one_letter_code
_entity_poly.pdbx_strand_id
1 'polypeptide(L)'
;MSDAAEPQPTASFRSDREFREVMDRTFTLMSDDPEMGPRLRDADTPQRFEFTDVDMVVNIRSGEPGGPNLAWEWSDEIDWEPKVKMTMSSDTANRYFQGKENVAIAIARRRIKAGGDVKAALAIMPITKPLFAHYRAMIASDYPHLEV
;
A
#
# COMPACT_ATOMS: atom_id res chain seq x y z
N MET A 1 4.95 1.31 -30.03
CA MET A 1 4.52 1.17 -29.71
C MET A 1 4.68 0.75 -29.15
N SER A 2 4.96 0.82 -28.55
CA SER A 2 4.87 0.51 -27.95
C SER A 2 4.77 0.10 -27.34
N ASP A 3 5.00 0.37 -26.94
CA ASP A 3 4.65 0.02 -26.37
C ASP A 3 4.27 -0.50 -26.06
N ALA A 4 4.31 -0.11 -26.22
CA ALA A 4 3.68 -0.75 -25.97
C ALA A 4 3.42 -1.56 -25.68
N ALA A 5 3.51 -1.28 -25.96
CA ALA A 5 3.40 -2.52 -25.63
C ALA A 5 2.78 -2.96 -24.34
N GLU A 6 3.41 -2.83 -23.28
CA GLU A 6 2.80 -3.13 -21.99
C GLU A 6 1.97 -1.94 -21.56
N PRO A 7 0.65 -2.03 -21.67
CA PRO A 7 -0.16 -0.89 -21.27
C PRO A 7 0.02 -0.61 -19.79
N GLN A 8 0.26 0.64 -19.46
CA GLN A 8 0.28 1.07 -18.08
C GLN A 8 -1.12 0.93 -17.51
N PRO A 9 -1.28 0.47 -16.27
CA PRO A 9 -2.59 0.48 -15.66
C PRO A 9 -3.14 1.89 -15.66
N THR A 10 -4.36 2.04 -16.16
CA THR A 10 -5.04 3.32 -16.14
C THR A 10 -5.48 3.63 -14.72
N ALA A 11 -5.27 4.85 -14.26
CA ALA A 11 -5.70 5.24 -12.94
C ALA A 11 -7.23 5.22 -12.87
N SER A 12 -7.77 4.38 -12.00
CA SER A 12 -9.20 4.21 -11.82
C SER A 12 -9.77 5.19 -10.80
N PHE A 13 -8.92 5.79 -9.98
CA PHE A 13 -9.32 6.77 -9.00
C PHE A 13 -9.76 8.05 -9.69
N ARG A 14 -10.81 8.67 -9.16
CA ARG A 14 -11.37 9.89 -9.74
C ARG A 14 -10.46 11.11 -9.55
N SER A 15 -9.62 11.07 -8.52
CA SER A 15 -8.73 12.18 -8.20
C SER A 15 -7.64 11.68 -7.25
N ASP A 16 -6.59 12.50 -7.10
CA ASP A 16 -5.54 12.26 -6.12
C ASP A 16 -6.12 12.24 -4.71
N ARG A 17 -7.10 13.11 -4.46
CA ARG A 17 -7.78 13.18 -3.17
C ARG A 17 -8.49 11.87 -2.85
N GLU A 18 -9.18 11.28 -3.82
CA GLU A 18 -9.85 10.00 -3.63
C GLU A 18 -8.85 8.89 -3.32
N PHE A 19 -7.75 8.85 -4.05
CA PHE A 19 -6.69 7.88 -3.80
C PHE A 19 -6.18 8.00 -2.36
N ARG A 20 -5.86 9.21 -1.94
CA ARG A 20 -5.37 9.45 -0.59
C ARG A 20 -6.41 9.05 0.46
N GLU A 21 -7.68 9.38 0.24
CA GLU A 21 -8.76 9.01 1.15
C GLU A 21 -8.86 7.49 1.30
N VAL A 22 -8.83 6.77 0.18
CA VAL A 22 -8.90 5.30 0.19
C VAL A 22 -7.71 4.71 0.93
N MET A 23 -6.52 5.24 0.68
CA MET A 23 -5.31 4.74 1.35
C MET A 23 -5.33 5.05 2.84
N ASP A 24 -5.75 6.25 3.24
CA ASP A 24 -5.85 6.60 4.66
C ASP A 24 -6.83 5.66 5.38
N ARG A 25 -7.96 5.35 4.77
CA ARG A 25 -8.92 4.40 5.32
C ARG A 25 -8.32 3.00 5.40
N THR A 26 -7.54 2.62 4.41
CA THR A 26 -6.88 1.30 4.37
C THR A 26 -5.88 1.16 5.52
N PHE A 27 -5.04 2.17 5.73
CA PHE A 27 -4.06 2.14 6.83
C PHE A 27 -4.76 2.16 8.18
N THR A 28 -5.89 2.88 8.28
CA THR A 28 -6.69 2.89 9.50
C THR A 28 -7.26 1.49 9.79
N LEU A 29 -7.78 0.81 8.76
CA LEU A 29 -8.26 -0.56 8.92
C LEU A 29 -7.16 -1.48 9.45
N MET A 30 -5.94 -1.35 8.91
CA MET A 30 -4.80 -2.14 9.39
C MET A 30 -4.46 -1.83 10.84
N SER A 31 -4.36 -0.54 11.16
CA SER A 31 -3.93 -0.09 12.49
C SER A 31 -4.94 -0.45 13.57
N ASP A 32 -6.22 -0.35 13.25
CA ASP A 32 -7.30 -0.58 14.22
C ASP A 32 -7.68 -2.05 14.36
N ASP A 33 -7.26 -2.91 13.45
CA ASP A 33 -7.57 -4.33 13.53
C ASP A 33 -6.92 -4.92 14.78
N PRO A 34 -7.70 -5.57 15.66
CA PRO A 34 -7.18 -6.04 16.95
C PRO A 34 -6.14 -7.15 16.84
N GLU A 35 -6.02 -7.77 15.69
CA GLU A 35 -5.03 -8.83 15.46
C GLU A 35 -3.91 -8.35 14.55
N MET A 36 -4.26 -7.76 13.40
CA MET A 36 -3.30 -7.30 12.42
C MET A 36 -2.49 -6.11 12.93
N GLY A 37 -3.14 -5.14 13.57
CA GLY A 37 -2.49 -3.93 14.04
C GLY A 37 -1.31 -4.20 14.97
N PRO A 38 -1.51 -4.96 16.08
CA PRO A 38 -0.41 -5.29 16.97
C PRO A 38 0.71 -6.08 16.28
N ARG A 39 0.37 -6.98 15.36
CA ARG A 39 1.37 -7.77 14.65
C ARG A 39 2.24 -6.91 13.72
N LEU A 40 1.61 -5.93 13.06
CA LEU A 40 2.35 -4.97 12.22
C LEU A 40 3.24 -4.07 13.07
N ARG A 41 2.73 -3.64 14.22
CA ARG A 41 3.53 -2.86 15.16
C ARG A 41 4.78 -3.64 15.61
N ASP A 42 4.59 -4.90 15.99
CA ASP A 42 5.68 -5.74 16.47
C ASP A 42 6.70 -6.07 15.38
N ALA A 43 6.25 -6.16 14.13
CA ALA A 43 7.15 -6.38 13.00
C ALA A 43 8.09 -5.20 12.79
N ASP A 44 7.68 -4.01 13.19
CA ASP A 44 8.50 -2.79 13.19
C ASP A 44 9.26 -2.63 11.87
N THR A 45 8.50 -2.55 10.77
CA THR A 45 9.06 -2.45 9.44
C THR A 45 8.66 -1.12 8.80
N PRO A 46 9.46 -0.05 9.01
CA PRO A 46 9.17 1.25 8.41
C PRO A 46 9.23 1.17 6.89
N GLN A 47 8.23 1.73 6.22
CA GLN A 47 8.06 1.59 4.78
C GLN A 47 7.80 2.92 4.12
N ARG A 48 8.28 3.05 2.88
CA ARG A 48 7.99 4.18 2.01
C ARG A 48 7.36 3.66 0.74
N PHE A 49 6.20 4.21 0.40
CA PHE A 49 5.51 3.89 -0.86
C PHE A 49 5.44 5.12 -1.73
N GLU A 50 5.90 4.99 -2.98
CA GLU A 50 5.83 6.04 -3.98
C GLU A 50 4.85 5.62 -5.06
N PHE A 51 3.84 6.45 -5.30
CA PHE A 51 2.78 6.18 -6.28
C PHE A 51 2.98 7.08 -7.48
N THR A 52 3.44 6.48 -8.58
CA THR A 52 4.01 7.22 -9.72
C THR A 52 3.00 8.01 -10.54
N ASP A 53 1.78 7.51 -10.67
CA ASP A 53 0.76 8.13 -11.51
C ASP A 53 -0.02 9.24 -10.80
N VAL A 54 0.09 9.34 -9.49
CA VAL A 54 -0.57 10.40 -8.70
C VAL A 54 0.45 11.31 -8.01
N ASP A 55 1.73 11.03 -8.20
CA ASP A 55 2.84 11.83 -7.64
C ASP A 55 2.70 12.02 -6.14
N MET A 56 2.48 10.93 -5.42
CA MET A 56 2.28 10.95 -3.96
C MET A 56 3.21 9.95 -3.31
N VAL A 57 3.67 10.30 -2.11
CA VAL A 57 4.55 9.46 -1.30
C VAL A 57 3.95 9.35 0.10
N VAL A 58 3.85 8.13 0.63
CA VAL A 58 3.44 7.90 2.00
C VAL A 58 4.51 7.12 2.73
N ASN A 59 4.76 7.50 3.98
CA ASN A 59 5.75 6.85 4.84
C ASN A 59 5.01 6.29 6.05
N ILE A 60 5.19 4.99 6.30
CA ILE A 60 4.43 4.25 7.32
C ILE A 60 5.41 3.62 8.29
N ARG A 61 5.13 3.74 9.57
CA ARG A 61 5.92 3.12 10.63
C ARG A 61 5.03 2.73 11.80
N SER A 62 5.60 1.96 12.73
CA SER A 62 4.91 1.66 13.99
C SER A 62 4.62 2.93 14.75
N GLY A 63 3.44 2.99 15.36
CA GLY A 63 3.04 4.13 16.15
C GLY A 63 3.76 4.20 17.49
N GLU A 64 3.59 5.32 18.19
CA GLU A 64 4.19 5.52 19.51
C GLU A 64 3.58 4.55 20.53
N PRO A 65 4.36 4.17 21.56
CA PRO A 65 3.82 3.32 22.62
C PRO A 65 2.59 3.96 23.26
N GLY A 66 1.53 3.16 23.40
CA GLY A 66 0.28 3.65 23.96
C GLY A 66 -0.63 4.36 22.97
N GLY A 67 -0.17 4.56 21.74
CA GLY A 67 -0.95 5.18 20.67
C GLY A 67 -1.41 4.16 19.65
N PRO A 68 -1.82 4.62 18.45
CA PRO A 68 -2.21 3.72 17.37
C PRO A 68 -1.08 2.76 17.00
N ASN A 69 -1.43 1.61 16.44
CA ASN A 69 -0.43 0.62 16.05
C ASN A 69 0.45 1.10 14.90
N LEU A 70 -0.12 1.88 13.97
CA LEU A 70 0.62 2.44 12.85
C LEU A 70 0.49 3.96 12.83
N ALA A 71 1.52 4.61 12.33
CA ALA A 71 1.53 6.04 12.04
C ALA A 71 1.99 6.22 10.60
N TRP A 72 1.37 7.14 9.85
CA TRP A 72 1.78 7.40 8.48
C TRP A 72 1.67 8.89 8.15
N GLU A 73 2.46 9.29 7.17
CA GLU A 73 2.59 10.68 6.80
C GLU A 73 2.78 10.78 5.28
N TRP A 74 2.00 11.62 4.64
CA TRP A 74 2.11 11.90 3.22
C TRP A 74 3.12 13.00 3.00
N SER A 75 4.34 12.61 2.63
CA SER A 75 5.43 13.55 2.39
C SER A 75 6.55 12.84 1.65
N ASP A 76 7.24 13.53 0.75
CA ASP A 76 8.43 13.00 0.13
C ASP A 76 9.68 13.23 0.98
N GLU A 77 9.54 13.98 2.09
CA GLU A 77 10.64 14.26 3.01
C GLU A 77 10.33 13.73 4.39
N ILE A 78 11.21 12.88 4.92
CA ILE A 78 11.10 12.34 6.28
C ILE A 78 12.50 12.37 6.92
N ASP A 79 12.53 12.40 8.24
CA ASP A 79 13.78 12.45 9.01
C ASP A 79 14.21 11.09 9.56
N TRP A 80 13.61 10.01 9.05
CA TRP A 80 13.98 8.66 9.43
C TRP A 80 14.17 7.79 8.19
N GLU A 81 14.93 6.70 8.33
CA GLU A 81 15.27 5.84 7.20
C GLU A 81 14.24 4.73 7.04
N PRO A 82 13.54 4.64 5.90
CA PRO A 82 12.64 3.51 5.65
C PRO A 82 13.44 2.23 5.43
N LYS A 83 12.96 1.15 5.99
CA LYS A 83 13.58 -0.17 5.83
C LYS A 83 13.22 -0.77 4.47
N VAL A 84 12.03 -0.44 3.97
CA VAL A 84 11.50 -0.95 2.70
C VAL A 84 11.01 0.23 1.87
N LYS A 85 11.29 0.21 0.58
CA LYS A 85 10.78 1.18 -0.38
C LYS A 85 10.05 0.44 -1.49
N MET A 86 8.84 0.88 -1.80
CA MET A 86 8.04 0.29 -2.87
C MET A 86 7.55 1.40 -3.78
N THR A 87 7.69 1.20 -5.08
CA THR A 87 7.23 2.16 -6.10
C THR A 87 6.25 1.46 -7.02
N MET A 88 5.08 2.04 -7.21
CA MET A 88 4.03 1.43 -8.03
C MET A 88 3.01 2.47 -8.45
N SER A 89 2.11 2.09 -9.37
CA SER A 89 0.97 2.95 -9.71
C SER A 89 -0.14 2.79 -8.68
N SER A 90 -1.07 3.75 -8.66
CA SER A 90 -2.25 3.66 -7.79
C SER A 90 -3.11 2.44 -8.12
N ASP A 91 -3.24 2.10 -9.41
CA ASP A 91 -4.02 0.93 -9.81
C ASP A 91 -3.38 -0.37 -9.33
N THR A 92 -2.06 -0.46 -9.35
CA THR A 92 -1.36 -1.63 -8.82
C THR A 92 -1.62 -1.76 -7.32
N ALA A 93 -1.58 -0.66 -6.58
CA ALA A 93 -1.89 -0.66 -5.15
C ALA A 93 -3.34 -1.13 -4.91
N ASN A 94 -4.29 -0.60 -5.68
CA ASN A 94 -5.70 -1.00 -5.58
C ASN A 94 -5.88 -2.50 -5.83
N ARG A 95 -5.24 -3.03 -6.85
CA ARG A 95 -5.30 -4.47 -7.17
C ARG A 95 -4.67 -5.31 -6.07
N TYR A 96 -3.55 -4.84 -5.53
CA TYR A 96 -2.87 -5.54 -4.44
C TYR A 96 -3.79 -5.68 -3.21
N PHE A 97 -4.39 -4.57 -2.79
CA PHE A 97 -5.25 -4.60 -1.60
C PHE A 97 -6.54 -5.38 -1.84
N GLN A 98 -6.96 -5.55 -3.08
CA GLN A 98 -8.09 -6.43 -3.41
C GLN A 98 -7.68 -7.90 -3.51
N GLY A 99 -6.41 -8.21 -3.35
CA GLY A 99 -5.91 -9.58 -3.45
C GLY A 99 -5.77 -10.06 -4.90
N LYS A 100 -5.71 -9.13 -5.85
CA LYS A 100 -5.66 -9.42 -7.28
C LYS A 100 -4.28 -9.21 -7.89
N GLU A 101 -3.28 -8.96 -7.08
CA GLU A 101 -1.91 -8.75 -7.55
C GLU A 101 -0.96 -9.71 -6.85
N ASN A 102 -0.20 -10.47 -7.61
CA ASN A 102 0.89 -11.28 -7.06
C ASN A 102 2.13 -10.40 -7.02
N VAL A 103 2.60 -10.08 -5.82
CA VAL A 103 3.70 -9.13 -5.64
C VAL A 103 4.99 -9.64 -6.25
N ALA A 104 5.31 -10.94 -6.11
CA ALA A 104 6.52 -11.50 -6.69
C ALA A 104 6.54 -11.35 -8.21
N ILE A 105 5.39 -11.62 -8.85
CA ILE A 105 5.26 -11.47 -10.30
C ILE A 105 5.31 -9.99 -10.69
N ALA A 106 4.67 -9.12 -9.91
CA ALA A 106 4.68 -7.68 -10.17
C ALA A 106 6.09 -7.11 -10.09
N ILE A 107 6.89 -7.57 -9.14
CA ILE A 107 8.30 -7.17 -9.04
C ILE A 107 9.08 -7.68 -10.26
N ALA A 108 8.90 -8.94 -10.63
CA ALA A 108 9.59 -9.53 -11.78
C ALA A 108 9.23 -8.79 -13.07
N ARG A 109 8.00 -8.31 -13.19
CA ARG A 109 7.53 -7.59 -14.38
C ARG A 109 7.64 -6.07 -14.25
N ARG A 110 8.26 -5.60 -13.19
CA ARG A 110 8.53 -4.18 -12.95
C ARG A 110 7.28 -3.31 -12.79
N ARG A 111 6.15 -3.89 -12.43
CA ARG A 111 4.99 -3.10 -12.02
C ARG A 111 5.18 -2.57 -10.61
N ILE A 112 5.95 -3.30 -9.80
CA ILE A 112 6.36 -2.86 -8.47
C ILE A 112 7.88 -2.86 -8.45
N LYS A 113 8.48 -1.74 -8.04
CA LYS A 113 9.92 -1.66 -7.78
C LYS A 113 10.10 -1.73 -6.28
N ALA A 114 10.87 -2.71 -5.83
CA ALA A 114 11.13 -2.90 -4.41
C ALA A 114 12.59 -2.58 -4.10
N GLY A 115 12.82 -1.81 -3.05
CA GLY A 115 14.17 -1.46 -2.59
C GLY A 115 14.28 -1.64 -1.09
N GLY A 116 15.51 -1.54 -0.59
CA GLY A 116 15.79 -1.76 0.81
C GLY A 116 15.72 -3.24 1.17
N ASP A 117 15.17 -3.55 2.33
CA ASP A 117 15.05 -4.92 2.81
C ASP A 117 13.81 -5.60 2.24
N VAL A 118 13.93 -6.11 1.03
CA VAL A 118 12.83 -6.77 0.32
C VAL A 118 12.34 -8.00 1.10
N LYS A 119 13.25 -8.68 1.79
CA LYS A 119 12.89 -9.84 2.61
C LYS A 119 11.94 -9.45 3.74
N ALA A 120 12.19 -8.31 4.38
CA ALA A 120 11.29 -7.79 5.41
C ALA A 120 9.92 -7.44 4.81
N ALA A 121 9.90 -6.86 3.60
CA ALA A 121 8.65 -6.57 2.90
C ALA A 121 7.83 -7.84 2.68
N LEU A 122 8.48 -8.90 2.22
CA LEU A 122 7.79 -10.17 1.98
C LEU A 122 7.31 -10.81 3.30
N ALA A 123 8.02 -10.57 4.39
CA ALA A 123 7.68 -11.15 5.69
C ALA A 123 6.39 -10.55 6.27
N ILE A 124 6.05 -9.30 5.96
CA ILE A 124 4.83 -8.68 6.48
C ILE A 124 3.59 -9.00 5.67
N MET A 125 3.74 -9.51 4.45
CA MET A 125 2.59 -9.80 3.59
C MET A 125 1.57 -10.77 4.20
N PRO A 126 1.99 -11.89 4.82
CA PRO A 126 1.01 -12.77 5.47
C PRO A 126 0.23 -12.08 6.58
N ILE A 127 0.86 -11.09 7.25
CA ILE A 127 0.19 -10.35 8.33
C ILE A 127 -0.94 -9.49 7.76
N THR A 128 -0.74 -8.89 6.58
CA THR A 128 -1.72 -7.99 5.97
C THR A 128 -2.77 -8.72 5.14
N LYS A 129 -2.62 -10.01 4.91
CA LYS A 129 -3.55 -10.76 4.07
C LYS A 129 -5.03 -10.64 4.49
N PRO A 130 -5.37 -10.67 5.80
CA PRO A 130 -6.76 -10.50 6.20
C PRO A 130 -7.37 -9.16 5.82
N LEU A 131 -6.54 -8.15 5.54
CA LEU A 131 -7.00 -6.84 5.10
C LEU A 131 -7.76 -6.93 3.78
N PHE A 132 -7.40 -7.85 2.90
CA PHE A 132 -7.96 -7.92 1.54
C PHE A 132 -9.48 -7.99 1.54
N ALA A 133 -10.07 -8.80 2.42
CA ALA A 133 -11.53 -8.92 2.52
C ALA A 133 -12.16 -7.61 3.01
N HIS A 134 -11.53 -6.95 3.99
CA HIS A 134 -12.01 -5.68 4.51
C HIS A 134 -11.90 -4.58 3.46
N TYR A 135 -10.79 -4.56 2.72
CA TYR A 135 -10.61 -3.59 1.65
C TYR A 135 -11.65 -3.79 0.56
N ARG A 136 -11.87 -5.03 0.11
CA ARG A 136 -12.89 -5.32 -0.91
C ARG A 136 -14.28 -4.88 -0.46
N ALA A 137 -14.62 -5.09 0.81
CA ALA A 137 -15.92 -4.68 1.35
C ALA A 137 -16.08 -3.16 1.31
N MET A 138 -15.02 -2.42 1.70
CA MET A 138 -15.01 -0.96 1.64
C MET A 138 -15.18 -0.47 0.20
N ILE A 139 -14.46 -1.06 -0.73
CA ILE A 139 -14.52 -0.68 -2.14
C ILE A 139 -15.92 -0.94 -2.70
N ALA A 140 -16.48 -2.12 -2.45
CA ALA A 140 -17.81 -2.46 -2.94
C ALA A 140 -18.90 -1.52 -2.38
N SER A 141 -18.75 -1.12 -1.13
CA SER A 141 -19.72 -0.24 -0.47
C SER A 141 -19.59 1.22 -0.90
N ASP A 142 -18.37 1.75 -0.87
CA ASP A 142 -18.15 3.19 -0.97
C ASP A 142 -17.48 3.64 -2.28
N TYR A 143 -16.79 2.74 -2.97
CA TYR A 143 -16.03 3.06 -4.18
C TYR A 143 -16.19 1.97 -5.24
N PRO A 144 -17.45 1.64 -5.65
CA PRO A 144 -17.66 0.49 -6.56
C PRO A 144 -16.95 0.63 -7.90
N HIS A 145 -16.64 1.84 -8.32
CA HIS A 145 -15.88 2.08 -9.56
C HIS A 145 -14.44 1.57 -9.47
N LEU A 146 -13.94 1.27 -8.28
CA LEU A 146 -12.58 0.77 -8.07
C LEU A 146 -12.49 -0.77 -8.02
N GLU A 147 -13.62 -1.47 -8.10
CA GLU A 147 -13.60 -2.93 -8.09
C GLU A 147 -12.87 -3.49 -9.32
N VAL A 148 -12.05 -4.50 -9.11
CA VAL A 148 -11.34 -5.21 -10.17
C VAL A 148 -11.53 -6.71 -10.07
#